data_9c360fd4908e21f5c47ae47465c8adb5
#
_entry.id   9c360fd4908e21f5c47ae47465c8adb5
#
_cell.length_a   1.000
_cell.length_b   1.000
_cell.length_c   1.000
_cell.angle_alpha   90.00
_cell.angle_beta   90.00
_cell.angle_gamma   90.00
#
_symmetry.space_group_name_H-M   'P 1'
#
loop_
_entity.id
_entity.type
_entity.pdbx_description
1 polymer ?
#
loop_
_entity_poly.entity_id
_entity_poly.type
_entity_poly.pdbx_seq_one_letter_code
_entity_poly.pdbx_strand_id
1 'polypeptide(L)'
;MNISYTDFNKSWMNLDKNLNRYFKQKKLKLNKLDFRILNILRENEYISANEIAKSLDLSRPRITVAINELSNKGFIEINKDKNDKRKYNINITDEGNKYLCEQYKFFNNFFEKIWNNFDEIEKLELLKLIDKTNSIVVKNIKEDDNEHI
;
A
#
# COMPACT_ATOMS: atom_id res chain seq x y z
N MET A 1 -36.04 -8.71 -3.19
CA MET A 1 -34.83 -9.57 -3.04
C MET A 1 -34.09 -9.09 -1.81
N ASN A 2 -33.93 -9.93 -0.78
CA ASN A 2 -33.29 -9.49 0.46
C ASN A 2 -31.80 -9.88 0.37
N ILE A 3 -30.93 -8.91 0.09
CA ILE A 3 -29.48 -9.13 0.00
C ILE A 3 -28.92 -9.25 1.42
N SER A 4 -28.28 -10.37 1.72
CA SER A 4 -27.73 -10.65 3.06
C SER A 4 -26.24 -10.25 3.14
N TYR A 5 -25.75 -10.08 4.39
CA TYR A 5 -24.31 -9.93 4.64
C TYR A 5 -23.49 -11.12 4.10
N THR A 6 -24.08 -12.32 4.14
CA THR A 6 -23.43 -13.54 3.60
C THR A 6 -23.17 -13.44 2.09
N ASP A 7 -24.10 -12.84 1.33
CA ASP A 7 -23.93 -12.63 -0.11
C ASP A 7 -22.82 -11.63 -0.40
N PHE A 8 -22.80 -10.53 0.36
CA PHE A 8 -21.72 -9.54 0.29
C PHE A 8 -20.36 -10.19 0.60
N ASN A 9 -20.23 -10.89 1.72
CA ASN A 9 -18.97 -11.50 2.15
C ASN A 9 -18.44 -12.50 1.11
N LYS A 10 -19.31 -13.33 0.55
CA LYS A 10 -18.96 -14.28 -0.51
C LYS A 10 -18.41 -13.59 -1.75
N SER A 11 -19.06 -12.51 -2.20
CA SER A 11 -18.64 -11.73 -3.37
C SER A 11 -17.31 -11.03 -3.12
N TRP A 12 -17.14 -10.44 -1.92
CA TRP A 12 -15.91 -9.78 -1.51
C TRP A 12 -14.72 -10.74 -1.47
N MET A 13 -14.86 -11.88 -0.79
CA MET A 13 -13.81 -12.90 -0.70
C MET A 13 -13.43 -13.47 -2.08
N ASN A 14 -14.40 -13.62 -2.98
CA ASN A 14 -14.13 -14.08 -4.33
C ASN A 14 -13.35 -13.04 -5.16
N LEU A 15 -13.71 -11.77 -5.04
CA LEU A 15 -12.98 -10.67 -5.68
C LEU A 15 -11.53 -10.61 -5.17
N ASP A 16 -11.33 -10.60 -3.85
CA ASP A 16 -9.99 -10.58 -3.25
C ASP A 16 -9.12 -11.77 -3.72
N LYS A 17 -9.68 -12.97 -3.70
CA LYS A 17 -9.00 -14.18 -4.20
C LYS A 17 -8.57 -14.04 -5.67
N ASN A 18 -9.44 -13.50 -6.53
CA ASN A 18 -9.15 -13.34 -7.96
C ASN A 18 -8.10 -12.26 -8.20
N LEU A 19 -8.16 -11.14 -7.49
CA LEU A 19 -7.14 -10.08 -7.54
C LEU A 19 -5.77 -10.62 -7.11
N ASN A 20 -5.71 -11.32 -5.98
CA ASN A 20 -4.49 -11.93 -5.46
C ASN A 20 -3.89 -12.93 -6.47
N ARG A 21 -4.73 -13.76 -7.10
CA ARG A 21 -4.29 -14.70 -8.14
C ARG A 21 -3.73 -13.98 -9.37
N TYR A 22 -4.41 -12.93 -9.83
CA TYR A 22 -3.97 -12.13 -10.98
C TYR A 22 -2.61 -11.47 -10.73
N PHE A 23 -2.45 -10.78 -9.60
CA PHE A 23 -1.19 -10.10 -9.27
C PHE A 23 -0.03 -11.09 -9.04
N LYS A 24 -0.30 -12.25 -8.45
CA LYS A 24 0.69 -13.32 -8.31
C LYS A 24 1.16 -13.86 -9.66
N GLN A 25 0.26 -14.07 -10.61
CA GLN A 25 0.61 -14.54 -11.96
C GLN A 25 1.48 -13.53 -12.73
N LYS A 26 1.31 -12.24 -12.49
CA LYS A 26 2.10 -11.18 -13.12
C LYS A 26 3.49 -11.02 -12.51
N LYS A 27 3.88 -11.86 -11.55
CA LYS A 27 5.19 -11.84 -10.88
C LYS A 27 5.59 -10.45 -10.40
N LEU A 28 4.63 -9.70 -9.86
CA LEU A 28 4.94 -8.44 -9.21
C LEU A 28 5.95 -8.69 -8.10
N LYS A 29 7.13 -8.09 -8.23
CA LYS A 29 8.28 -8.34 -7.35
C LYS A 29 8.15 -7.67 -5.97
N LEU A 30 7.17 -6.77 -5.82
CA LEU A 30 6.92 -6.09 -4.55
C LEU A 30 5.73 -6.71 -3.82
N ASN A 31 5.92 -6.94 -2.54
CA ASN A 31 4.80 -7.11 -1.62
C ASN A 31 4.20 -5.74 -1.24
N LYS A 32 3.02 -5.76 -0.61
CA LYS A 32 2.33 -4.53 -0.18
C LYS A 32 3.19 -3.65 0.75
N LEU A 33 4.05 -4.24 1.56
CA LEU A 33 4.91 -3.51 2.49
C LEU A 33 6.03 -2.77 1.77
N ASP A 34 6.71 -3.44 0.84
CA ASP A 34 7.78 -2.83 0.03
C ASP A 34 7.25 -1.58 -0.71
N PHE A 35 6.06 -1.72 -1.32
CA PHE A 35 5.41 -0.61 -2.02
C PHE A 35 5.09 0.57 -1.10
N ARG A 36 4.58 0.30 0.12
CA ARG A 36 4.32 1.36 1.12
C ARG A 36 5.61 2.04 1.58
N ILE A 37 6.67 1.28 1.82
CA ILE A 37 7.98 1.83 2.23
C ILE A 37 8.54 2.74 1.13
N LEU A 38 8.58 2.28 -0.12
CA LEU A 38 9.10 3.07 -1.23
C LEU A 38 8.31 4.36 -1.47
N ASN A 39 6.99 4.35 -1.25
CA ASN A 39 6.18 5.56 -1.32
C ASN A 39 6.54 6.57 -0.21
N ILE A 40 6.70 6.11 1.02
CA ILE A 40 7.14 6.96 2.13
C ILE A 40 8.50 7.59 1.82
N LEU A 41 9.43 6.79 1.30
CA LEU A 41 10.78 7.27 0.94
C LEU A 41 10.77 8.27 -0.22
N ARG A 42 9.83 8.13 -1.16
CA ARG A 42 9.68 9.10 -2.25
C ARG A 42 9.16 10.46 -1.80
N GLU A 43 8.34 10.47 -0.75
CA GLU A 43 7.72 11.69 -0.20
C GLU A 43 8.56 12.35 0.89
N ASN A 44 9.56 11.63 1.43
CA ASN A 44 10.35 12.09 2.57
C ASN A 44 11.84 11.86 2.31
N GLU A 45 12.59 12.93 2.26
CA GLU A 45 14.06 12.87 2.30
C GLU A 45 14.53 12.60 3.74
N TYR A 46 15.56 11.76 3.88
CA TYR A 46 16.27 11.53 5.16
C TYR A 46 15.41 10.94 6.29
N ILE A 47 14.57 9.98 5.99
CA ILE A 47 13.74 9.28 6.98
C ILE A 47 14.48 8.08 7.59
N SER A 48 14.28 7.83 8.88
CA SER A 48 14.83 6.69 9.61
C SER A 48 13.89 5.47 9.60
N ALA A 49 14.44 4.28 9.87
CA ALA A 49 13.65 3.06 10.02
C ALA A 49 12.58 3.15 11.13
N ASN A 50 12.83 3.94 12.19
CA ASN A 50 11.87 4.15 13.27
C ASN A 50 10.68 4.97 12.80
N GLU A 51 10.92 6.03 12.03
CA GLU A 51 9.88 6.88 11.48
C GLU A 51 9.01 6.12 10.47
N ILE A 52 9.63 5.28 9.62
CA ILE A 52 8.90 4.37 8.72
C ILE A 52 8.03 3.40 9.52
N ALA A 53 8.58 2.79 10.58
CA ALA A 53 7.85 1.86 11.43
C ALA A 53 6.62 2.54 12.07
N LYS A 54 6.80 3.75 12.60
CA LYS A 54 5.73 4.56 13.17
C LYS A 54 4.67 4.94 12.14
N SER A 55 5.07 5.40 10.95
CA SER A 55 4.14 5.79 9.88
C SER A 55 3.29 4.62 9.36
N LEU A 56 3.82 3.40 9.46
CA LEU A 56 3.14 2.19 8.97
C LEU A 56 2.42 1.41 10.07
N ASP A 57 2.55 1.85 11.32
CA ASP A 57 2.07 1.12 12.51
C ASP A 57 2.58 -0.33 12.53
N LEU A 58 3.89 -0.49 12.35
CA LEU A 58 4.55 -1.79 12.30
C LEU A 58 5.76 -1.83 13.24
N SER A 59 6.10 -3.04 13.70
CA SER A 59 7.28 -3.24 14.53
C SER A 59 8.58 -2.94 13.77
N ARG A 60 9.55 -2.35 14.47
CA ARG A 60 10.88 -2.05 13.91
C ARG A 60 11.59 -3.28 13.31
N PRO A 61 11.59 -4.46 13.93
CA PRO A 61 12.19 -5.65 13.32
C PRO A 61 11.63 -5.98 11.95
N ARG A 62 10.29 -5.86 11.78
CA ARG A 62 9.63 -6.11 10.50
C ARG A 62 10.05 -5.11 9.42
N ILE A 63 10.16 -3.83 9.79
CA ILE A 63 10.65 -2.79 8.87
C ILE A 63 12.12 -3.01 8.54
N THR A 64 12.96 -3.39 9.51
CA THR A 64 14.38 -3.67 9.26
C THR A 64 14.58 -4.79 8.24
N VAL A 65 13.81 -5.87 8.32
CA VAL A 65 13.86 -6.95 7.32
C VAL A 65 13.49 -6.43 5.91
N ALA A 66 12.39 -5.69 5.80
CA ALA A 66 11.95 -5.13 4.52
C ALA A 66 12.96 -4.13 3.93
N ILE A 67 13.57 -3.28 4.76
CA ILE A 67 14.62 -2.34 4.36
C ILE A 67 15.84 -3.10 3.82
N ASN A 68 16.30 -4.15 4.49
CA ASN A 68 17.42 -4.96 4.03
C ASN A 68 17.11 -5.63 2.67
N GLU A 69 15.91 -6.15 2.48
CA GLU A 69 15.48 -6.72 1.21
C GLU A 69 15.45 -5.68 0.09
N LEU A 70 14.92 -4.49 0.35
CA LEU A 70 14.90 -3.38 -0.62
C LEU A 70 16.29 -2.87 -0.96
N SER A 71 17.19 -2.80 0.03
CA SER A 71 18.60 -2.44 -0.18
C SER A 71 19.32 -3.49 -1.02
N ASN A 72 19.11 -4.78 -0.75
CA ASN A 72 19.68 -5.87 -1.56
C ASN A 72 19.19 -5.87 -3.01
N LYS A 73 17.97 -5.37 -3.25
CA LYS A 73 17.42 -5.16 -4.60
C LYS A 73 17.95 -3.88 -5.27
N GLY A 74 18.70 -3.04 -4.56
CA GLY A 74 19.21 -1.76 -5.04
C GLY A 74 18.17 -0.64 -5.12
N PHE A 75 16.99 -0.81 -4.51
CA PHE A 75 15.89 0.15 -4.57
C PHE A 75 16.01 1.27 -3.55
N ILE A 76 16.80 1.06 -2.52
CA ILE A 76 17.09 2.04 -1.48
C ILE A 76 18.57 2.04 -1.13
N GLU A 77 19.04 3.15 -0.61
CA GLU A 77 20.35 3.30 0.01
C GLU A 77 20.22 3.70 1.47
N ILE A 78 21.19 3.25 2.29
CA ILE A 78 21.24 3.52 3.72
C ILE A 78 22.52 4.30 3.99
N ASN A 79 22.38 5.56 4.36
CA ASN A 79 23.48 6.47 4.60
C ASN A 79 23.57 6.84 6.09
N LYS A 80 24.79 6.99 6.60
CA LYS A 80 24.97 7.57 7.95
C LYS A 80 24.60 9.04 7.93
N ASP A 81 23.88 9.49 8.95
CA ASP A 81 23.60 10.91 9.13
C ASP A 81 24.90 11.70 9.29
N LYS A 82 25.00 12.86 8.64
CA LYS A 82 26.21 13.68 8.64
C LYS A 82 26.47 14.33 10.02
N ASN A 83 25.40 14.58 10.78
CA ASN A 83 25.46 15.30 12.06
C ASN A 83 25.45 14.35 13.26
N ASP A 84 24.80 13.18 13.14
CA ASP A 84 24.75 12.15 14.19
C ASP A 84 25.08 10.78 13.64
N LYS A 85 26.33 10.35 13.83
CA LYS A 85 26.83 9.04 13.35
C LYS A 85 26.09 7.82 13.91
N ARG A 86 25.18 8.01 14.88
CA ARG A 86 24.32 6.94 15.44
C ARG A 86 23.04 6.77 14.63
N LYS A 87 22.71 7.74 13.76
CA LYS A 87 21.53 7.73 12.93
C LYS A 87 21.86 7.29 11.51
N TYR A 88 20.92 6.61 10.92
CA TYR A 88 20.95 6.19 9.52
C TYR A 88 19.72 6.77 8.82
N ASN A 89 19.96 7.38 7.69
CA ASN A 89 18.94 7.90 6.79
C ASN A 89 18.76 6.94 5.63
N ILE A 90 17.53 6.72 5.24
CA ILE A 90 17.16 5.80 4.17
C ILE A 90 16.57 6.62 3.04
N ASN A 91 17.09 6.44 1.84
CA ASN A 91 16.63 7.15 0.65
C ASN A 91 16.27 6.15 -0.44
N ILE A 92 15.29 6.52 -1.26
CA ILE A 92 14.99 5.76 -2.47
C ILE A 92 16.03 6.09 -3.55
N THR A 93 16.48 5.07 -4.28
CA THR A 93 17.40 5.25 -5.42
C THR A 93 16.63 5.58 -6.71
N ASP A 94 17.33 5.99 -7.75
CA ASP A 94 16.74 6.17 -9.09
C ASP A 94 16.13 4.86 -9.60
N GLU A 95 16.77 3.72 -9.35
CA GLU A 95 16.25 2.41 -9.71
C GLU A 95 14.97 2.06 -8.90
N GLY A 96 14.95 2.41 -7.60
CA GLY A 96 13.76 2.29 -6.76
C GLY A 96 12.60 3.15 -7.26
N ASN A 97 12.88 4.41 -7.63
CA ASN A 97 11.89 5.32 -8.22
C ASN A 97 11.35 4.80 -9.56
N LYS A 98 12.23 4.36 -10.45
CA LYS A 98 11.85 3.78 -11.73
C LYS A 98 10.97 2.55 -11.54
N TYR A 99 11.38 1.65 -10.65
CA TYR A 99 10.60 0.47 -10.32
C TYR A 99 9.22 0.82 -9.75
N LEU A 100 9.14 1.79 -8.83
CA LEU A 100 7.88 2.27 -8.27
C LEU A 100 6.96 2.84 -9.36
N CYS A 101 7.49 3.63 -10.30
CA CYS A 101 6.74 4.15 -11.44
C CYS A 101 6.19 3.04 -12.36
N GLU A 102 6.98 1.99 -12.61
CA GLU A 102 6.54 0.83 -13.40
C GLU A 102 5.40 0.08 -12.71
N GLN A 103 5.47 -0.07 -11.37
CA GLN A 103 4.37 -0.66 -10.60
C GLN A 103 3.09 0.17 -10.68
N TYR A 104 3.20 1.50 -10.54
CA TYR A 104 2.03 2.38 -10.69
C TYR A 104 1.40 2.27 -12.08
N LYS A 105 2.21 2.31 -13.15
CA LYS A 105 1.71 2.12 -14.51
C LYS A 105 0.96 0.80 -14.66
N PHE A 106 1.50 -0.27 -14.10
CA PHE A 106 0.86 -1.57 -14.14
C PHE A 106 -0.51 -1.57 -13.42
N PHE A 107 -0.56 -1.04 -12.20
CA PHE A 107 -1.80 -0.95 -11.43
C PHE A 107 -2.83 -0.06 -12.12
N ASN A 108 -2.41 1.11 -12.60
CA ASN A 108 -3.30 2.03 -13.30
C ASN A 108 -3.88 1.39 -14.56
N ASN A 109 -3.06 0.78 -15.39
CA ASN A 109 -3.53 0.07 -16.60
C ASN A 109 -4.50 -1.07 -16.28
N PHE A 110 -4.28 -1.79 -15.17
CA PHE A 110 -5.18 -2.85 -14.74
C PHE A 110 -6.54 -2.29 -14.29
N PHE A 111 -6.54 -1.29 -13.41
CA PHE A 111 -7.78 -0.70 -12.92
C PHE A 111 -8.52 0.11 -13.99
N GLU A 112 -7.80 0.78 -14.89
CA GLU A 112 -8.39 1.44 -16.05
C GLU A 112 -9.15 0.47 -16.96
N LYS A 113 -8.58 -0.73 -17.19
CA LYS A 113 -9.29 -1.78 -17.95
C LYS A 113 -10.58 -2.22 -17.25
N ILE A 114 -10.58 -2.36 -15.93
CA ILE A 114 -11.80 -2.67 -15.17
C ILE A 114 -12.79 -1.53 -15.30
N TRP A 115 -12.35 -0.30 -15.07
CA TRP A 115 -13.15 0.93 -15.14
C TRP A 115 -13.85 1.12 -16.48
N ASN A 116 -13.15 0.83 -17.57
CA ASN A 116 -13.69 0.98 -18.93
C ASN A 116 -14.74 -0.10 -19.30
N ASN A 117 -14.97 -1.11 -18.46
CA ASN A 117 -16.05 -2.07 -18.63
C ASN A 117 -17.37 -1.63 -17.95
N PHE A 118 -17.36 -0.54 -17.19
CA PHE A 118 -18.55 0.03 -16.57
C PHE A 118 -19.12 1.15 -17.43
N ASP A 119 -20.45 1.25 -17.49
CA ASP A 119 -21.11 2.44 -18.02
C ASP A 119 -21.03 3.63 -17.05
N GLU A 120 -21.50 4.82 -17.46
CA GLU A 120 -21.38 6.03 -16.64
C GLU A 120 -22.23 5.99 -15.36
N ILE A 121 -23.35 5.26 -15.36
CA ILE A 121 -24.21 5.09 -14.20
C ILE A 121 -23.53 4.18 -13.20
N GLU A 122 -23.03 3.03 -13.65
CA GLU A 122 -22.29 2.06 -12.85
C GLU A 122 -21.02 2.66 -12.24
N LYS A 123 -20.29 3.48 -12.99
CA LYS A 123 -19.12 4.23 -12.49
C LYS A 123 -19.49 5.14 -11.32
N LEU A 124 -20.57 5.90 -11.48
CA LEU A 124 -21.04 6.82 -10.44
C LEU A 124 -21.50 6.06 -9.19
N GLU A 125 -22.21 4.96 -9.35
CA GLU A 125 -22.66 4.11 -8.26
C GLU A 125 -21.49 3.47 -7.52
N LEU A 126 -20.52 2.95 -8.26
CA LEU A 126 -19.29 2.35 -7.69
C LEU A 126 -18.52 3.38 -6.84
N LEU A 127 -18.29 4.59 -7.35
CA LEU A 127 -17.62 5.65 -6.60
C LEU A 127 -18.37 6.01 -5.32
N LYS A 128 -19.69 6.20 -5.39
CA LYS A 128 -20.52 6.49 -4.21
C LYS A 128 -20.43 5.39 -3.14
N LEU A 129 -20.43 4.13 -3.57
CA LEU A 129 -20.35 2.99 -2.64
C LEU A 129 -18.97 2.87 -2.02
N ILE A 130 -17.90 3.10 -2.78
CA ILE A 130 -16.53 3.11 -2.27
C ILE A 130 -16.35 4.23 -1.24
N ASP A 131 -16.79 5.45 -1.55
CA ASP A 131 -16.67 6.60 -0.65
C ASP A 131 -17.47 6.40 0.64
N LYS A 132 -18.69 5.87 0.52
CA LYS A 132 -19.51 5.51 1.68
C LYS A 132 -18.84 4.45 2.54
N THR A 133 -18.29 3.40 1.92
CA THR A 133 -17.59 2.33 2.64
C THR A 133 -16.36 2.88 3.36
N ASN A 134 -15.55 3.70 2.69
CA ASN A 134 -14.39 4.35 3.28
C ASN A 134 -14.78 5.21 4.50
N SER A 135 -15.85 6.00 4.39
CA SER A 135 -16.35 6.83 5.49
C SER A 135 -16.75 6.00 6.73
N ILE A 136 -17.38 4.84 6.51
CA ILE A 136 -17.75 3.92 7.59
C ILE A 136 -16.51 3.32 8.25
N VAL A 137 -15.52 2.87 7.46
CA VAL A 137 -14.27 2.30 7.98
C VAL A 137 -13.51 3.34 8.81
N VAL A 138 -13.38 4.58 8.32
CA VAL A 138 -12.70 5.66 9.06
C VAL A 138 -13.41 5.99 10.36
N LYS A 139 -14.75 5.95 10.39
CA LYS A 139 -15.53 6.17 11.60
C LYS A 139 -15.26 5.07 12.64
N ASN A 140 -15.30 3.80 12.24
CA ASN A 140 -15.08 2.67 13.14
C ASN A 140 -13.66 2.69 13.72
N ILE A 141 -12.63 3.03 12.93
CA ILE A 141 -11.24 3.17 13.44
C ILE A 141 -11.19 4.20 14.56
N LYS A 142 -11.85 5.36 14.41
CA LYS A 142 -11.86 6.41 15.43
C LYS A 142 -12.62 6.02 16.70
N GLU A 143 -13.67 5.21 16.58
CA GLU A 143 -14.44 4.70 17.72
C GLU A 143 -13.59 3.69 18.50
N ASP A 144 -12.90 2.75 17.83
CA ASP A 144 -12.01 1.78 18.46
C ASP A 144 -10.83 2.45 19.18
N ASP A 145 -10.22 3.48 18.59
CA ASP A 145 -9.14 4.26 19.23
C ASP A 145 -9.59 4.96 20.52
N ASN A 146 -10.85 5.39 20.60
CA ASN A 146 -11.40 6.05 21.78
C ASN A 146 -11.83 5.09 22.90
N GLU A 147 -12.08 3.81 22.61
CA GLU A 147 -12.41 2.79 23.61
C GLU A 147 -11.17 2.22 24.33
N HIS A 148 -9.97 2.51 23.85
CA HIS A 148 -8.70 2.06 24.41
C HIS A 148 -7.93 3.13 25.20
N ILE A 149 -8.58 4.28 25.49
CA ILE A 149 -8.08 5.35 26.39
C ILE A 149 -8.82 5.31 27.71
#